data_6de4c5b90faf604c25cd790b7d18ab47
#
_entry.id   6de4c5b90faf604c25cd790b7d18ab47
#
_cell.length_a   1.000
_cell.length_b   1.000
_cell.length_c   1.000
_cell.angle_alpha   90.00
_cell.angle_beta   90.00
_cell.angle_gamma   90.00
#
_symmetry.space_group_name_H-M   'P 1'
#
loop_
_entity.id
_entity.type
_entity.pdbx_description
1 polymer ?
#
loop_
_entity_poly.entity_id
_entity_poly.type
_entity_poly.pdbx_seq_one_letter_code
_entity_poly.pdbx_strand_id
1 'polypeptide(L)'
;LEFRRVLFRSEAFGPESDFARAAHAAGVPFFELPGMTTYEEYRRMAHARWVVTVNPAALQAGRFLAERHGMRHLQLLLDYNEQRIDDSLGTLAELTGIPLWDTTAEKSAARTALAQAADALAGRPVAICQTATTRPVALARRLVESGIRVTDLYCDSFLPADKTDFEILRKKAPGILVHPTTVPEMRFATPAEKRDDIVAIGQKAAFFTGATHMLNMIEGGPWWGHGGVRSLALALAAAAREPVDVDRIISVKGYGCNGCC
;
A
#
# COMPACT_ATOMS: atom_id res chain seq x y z
N LEU A 1 26.16 -6.82 -11.27
CA LEU A 1 25.00 -7.55 -10.74
C LEU A 1 23.75 -6.86 -11.25
N GLU A 2 23.05 -7.46 -12.23
CA GLU A 2 21.80 -6.88 -12.73
C GLU A 2 20.64 -7.45 -11.92
N PHE A 3 20.01 -6.61 -11.11
CA PHE A 3 18.74 -6.92 -10.46
C PHE A 3 17.61 -6.38 -11.31
N ARG A 4 16.76 -7.26 -11.83
CA ARG A 4 15.63 -6.89 -12.69
C ARG A 4 14.36 -7.47 -12.09
N ARG A 5 13.33 -6.64 -11.98
CA ARG A 5 12.08 -6.93 -11.29
C ARG A 5 10.90 -6.88 -12.25
N VAL A 6 9.95 -7.79 -12.03
CA VAL A 6 8.64 -7.76 -12.71
C VAL A 6 7.55 -7.52 -11.67
N LEU A 7 6.77 -6.47 -11.88
CA LEU A 7 5.54 -6.19 -11.14
C LEU A 7 4.36 -6.29 -12.08
N PHE A 8 3.34 -7.00 -11.61
CA PHE A 8 2.02 -7.01 -12.25
C PHE A 8 1.10 -6.09 -11.44
N ARG A 9 0.42 -5.14 -12.13
CA ARG A 9 -0.45 -4.07 -11.62
C ARG A 9 0.28 -2.84 -11.08
N SER A 10 -0.52 -1.88 -10.61
CA SER A 10 -0.10 -0.53 -10.21
C SER A 10 0.77 -0.45 -8.96
N GLU A 11 0.97 -1.56 -8.24
CA GLU A 11 1.89 -1.60 -7.11
C GLU A 11 3.33 -1.60 -7.61
N ALA A 12 4.00 -0.48 -7.44
CA ALA A 12 5.42 -0.31 -7.65
C ALA A 12 6.10 0.02 -6.31
N PHE A 13 7.42 -0.21 -6.20
CA PHE A 13 8.15 0.37 -5.05
C PHE A 13 8.08 1.89 -5.08
N GLY A 14 7.97 2.44 -6.26
CA GLY A 14 8.10 3.85 -6.50
C GLY A 14 9.57 4.31 -6.46
N PRO A 15 9.92 5.37 -7.20
CA PRO A 15 11.29 5.86 -7.26
C PRO A 15 11.81 6.35 -5.91
N GLU A 16 10.90 6.79 -5.03
CA GLU A 16 11.24 7.32 -3.70
C GLU A 16 11.25 6.26 -2.60
N SER A 17 11.01 4.98 -2.93
CA SER A 17 11.08 3.92 -1.94
C SER A 17 12.51 3.72 -1.45
N ASP A 18 12.64 3.26 -0.20
CA ASP A 18 13.93 3.02 0.42
C ASP A 18 14.79 2.07 -0.42
N PHE A 19 14.17 1.03 -0.99
CA PHE A 19 14.86 0.07 -1.84
C PHE A 19 15.28 0.66 -3.20
N ALA A 20 14.42 1.41 -3.88
CA ALA A 20 14.76 2.00 -5.18
C ALA A 20 15.95 2.96 -5.06
N ARG A 21 15.97 3.79 -4.01
CA ARG A 21 17.09 4.69 -3.71
C ARG A 21 18.39 3.92 -3.44
N ALA A 22 18.33 2.86 -2.64
CA ALA A 22 19.49 2.03 -2.35
C ALA A 22 20.01 1.30 -3.59
N ALA A 23 19.12 0.72 -4.40
CA ALA A 23 19.49 0.07 -5.66
C ALA A 23 20.18 1.06 -6.62
N HIS A 24 19.61 2.26 -6.76
CA HIS A 24 20.20 3.31 -7.59
C HIS A 24 21.58 3.73 -7.08
N ALA A 25 21.72 3.97 -5.78
CA ALA A 25 23.00 4.33 -5.16
C ALA A 25 24.07 3.24 -5.33
N ALA A 26 23.67 1.96 -5.32
CA ALA A 26 24.54 0.81 -5.54
C ALA A 26 24.80 0.52 -7.03
N GLY A 27 24.24 1.28 -7.96
CA GLY A 27 24.35 1.04 -9.40
C GLY A 27 23.72 -0.29 -9.84
N VAL A 28 22.75 -0.79 -9.10
CA VAL A 28 22.05 -2.05 -9.42
C VAL A 28 20.85 -1.74 -10.28
N PRO A 29 20.83 -2.18 -11.56
CA PRO A 29 19.69 -1.96 -12.43
C PRO A 29 18.46 -2.68 -11.89
N PHE A 30 17.36 -1.94 -11.83
CA PHE A 30 16.10 -2.53 -11.44
C PHE A 30 14.98 -2.00 -12.34
N PHE A 31 14.05 -2.87 -12.69
CA PHE A 31 12.99 -2.56 -13.64
C PHE A 31 11.63 -2.81 -12.98
N GLU A 32 10.75 -1.86 -13.15
CA GLU A 32 9.36 -1.99 -12.75
C GLU A 32 8.47 -2.04 -13.99
N LEU A 33 7.61 -3.05 -14.07
CA LEU A 33 6.74 -3.24 -15.23
C LEU A 33 5.88 -1.99 -15.54
N PRO A 34 5.29 -1.30 -14.55
CA PRO A 34 4.51 -0.10 -14.81
C PRO A 34 5.32 1.06 -15.41
N GLY A 35 6.63 1.08 -15.22
CA GLY A 35 7.50 2.12 -15.75
C GLY A 35 8.03 1.84 -17.17
N MET A 36 7.70 0.68 -17.76
CA MET A 36 8.18 0.32 -19.10
C MET A 36 7.31 0.95 -20.17
N THR A 37 7.94 1.63 -21.10
CA THR A 37 7.28 2.35 -22.19
C THR A 37 7.47 1.68 -23.55
N THR A 38 8.42 0.77 -23.66
CA THR A 38 8.74 0.08 -24.93
C THR A 38 8.78 -1.43 -24.79
N TYR A 39 8.48 -2.13 -25.87
CA TYR A 39 8.60 -3.59 -25.93
C TYR A 39 10.03 -4.08 -25.71
N GLU A 40 11.02 -3.33 -26.10
CA GLU A 40 12.43 -3.68 -25.92
C GLU A 40 12.82 -3.63 -24.42
N GLU A 41 12.35 -2.64 -23.67
CA GLU A 41 12.50 -2.60 -22.21
C GLU A 41 11.86 -3.82 -21.57
N TYR A 42 10.64 -4.17 -21.98
CA TYR A 42 9.95 -5.37 -21.52
C TYR A 42 10.76 -6.64 -21.78
N ARG A 43 11.31 -6.81 -23.00
CA ARG A 43 12.16 -7.98 -23.35
C ARG A 43 13.40 -8.09 -22.47
N ARG A 44 13.99 -6.98 -22.07
CA ARG A 44 15.18 -6.95 -21.20
C ARG A 44 14.93 -7.60 -19.83
N MET A 45 13.68 -7.67 -19.37
CA MET A 45 13.32 -8.37 -18.13
C MET A 45 13.67 -9.86 -18.15
N ALA A 46 13.64 -10.51 -19.32
CA ALA A 46 13.97 -11.94 -19.44
C ALA A 46 15.41 -12.28 -19.04
N HIS A 47 16.29 -11.29 -18.94
CA HIS A 47 17.67 -11.45 -18.48
C HIS A 47 17.86 -11.15 -16.99
N ALA A 48 16.77 -10.92 -16.23
CA ALA A 48 16.86 -10.66 -14.80
C ALA A 48 17.32 -11.91 -14.03
N ARG A 49 18.03 -11.71 -12.93
CA ARG A 49 18.39 -12.79 -12.00
C ARG A 49 17.30 -13.03 -10.97
N TRP A 50 16.54 -12.00 -10.66
CA TRP A 50 15.47 -12.03 -9.66
C TRP A 50 14.17 -11.46 -10.22
N VAL A 51 13.07 -12.11 -9.87
CA VAL A 51 11.74 -11.54 -9.97
C VAL A 51 11.18 -11.35 -8.58
N VAL A 52 10.79 -10.12 -8.24
CA VAL A 52 10.17 -9.77 -6.95
C VAL A 52 8.71 -9.43 -7.20
N THR A 53 7.82 -10.08 -6.48
CA THR A 53 6.39 -9.77 -6.50
C THR A 53 5.97 -9.18 -5.16
N VAL A 54 5.23 -8.09 -5.17
CA VAL A 54 4.76 -7.41 -3.95
C VAL A 54 3.26 -7.54 -3.73
N ASN A 55 2.53 -7.93 -4.77
CA ASN A 55 1.09 -8.18 -4.71
C ASN A 55 0.82 -9.69 -4.68
N PRO A 56 -0.10 -10.18 -3.83
CA PRO A 56 -0.51 -11.59 -3.83
C PRO A 56 -0.98 -12.10 -5.19
N ALA A 57 -1.67 -11.25 -5.98
CA ALA A 57 -2.13 -11.61 -7.32
C ALA A 57 -0.99 -11.85 -8.32
N ALA A 58 0.20 -11.29 -8.08
CA ALA A 58 1.38 -11.47 -8.92
C ALA A 58 2.16 -12.76 -8.63
N LEU A 59 1.83 -13.50 -7.57
CA LEU A 59 2.58 -14.67 -7.12
C LEU A 59 2.76 -15.72 -8.22
N GLN A 60 1.67 -16.07 -8.92
CA GLN A 60 1.72 -17.10 -9.97
C GLN A 60 2.54 -16.64 -11.18
N ALA A 61 2.39 -15.38 -11.57
CA ALA A 61 3.18 -14.80 -12.65
C ALA A 61 4.68 -14.75 -12.28
N GLY A 62 5.02 -14.40 -11.05
CA GLY A 62 6.40 -14.41 -10.56
C GLY A 62 7.02 -15.81 -10.58
N ARG A 63 6.28 -16.82 -10.15
CA ARG A 63 6.70 -18.23 -10.23
C ARG A 63 6.91 -18.70 -11.66
N PHE A 64 5.94 -18.41 -12.53
CA PHE A 64 6.04 -18.75 -13.95
C PHE A 64 7.29 -18.14 -14.62
N LEU A 65 7.55 -16.86 -14.36
CA LEU A 65 8.74 -16.20 -14.91
C LEU A 65 10.03 -16.79 -14.35
N ALA A 66 10.06 -17.11 -13.06
CA ALA A 66 11.20 -17.76 -12.42
C ALA A 66 11.51 -19.10 -13.09
N GLU A 67 10.52 -19.96 -13.25
CA GLU A 67 10.65 -21.27 -13.89
C GLU A 67 11.02 -21.15 -15.38
N ARG A 68 10.34 -20.27 -16.11
CA ARG A 68 10.53 -20.13 -17.57
C ARG A 68 11.88 -19.56 -17.97
N HIS A 69 12.43 -18.67 -17.16
CA HIS A 69 13.66 -17.92 -17.48
C HIS A 69 14.83 -18.25 -16.52
N GLY A 70 14.68 -19.23 -15.62
CA GLY A 70 15.73 -19.59 -14.67
C GLY A 70 16.02 -18.51 -13.63
N MET A 71 15.07 -17.64 -13.35
CA MET A 71 15.17 -16.58 -12.35
C MET A 71 14.91 -17.12 -10.96
N ARG A 72 15.39 -16.43 -9.94
CA ARG A 72 14.95 -16.64 -8.56
C ARG A 72 13.71 -15.79 -8.29
N HIS A 73 12.73 -16.33 -7.57
CA HIS A 73 11.51 -15.59 -7.19
C HIS A 73 11.49 -15.26 -5.70
N LEU A 74 11.16 -14.02 -5.38
CA LEU A 74 10.91 -13.55 -4.03
C LEU A 74 9.54 -12.85 -3.98
N GLN A 75 8.71 -13.25 -3.03
CA GLN A 75 7.49 -12.52 -2.71
C GLN A 75 7.70 -11.66 -1.47
N LEU A 76 7.50 -10.35 -1.60
CA LEU A 76 7.53 -9.37 -0.52
C LEU A 76 6.18 -8.65 -0.51
N LEU A 77 5.35 -8.96 0.47
CA LEU A 77 4.08 -8.24 0.63
C LEU A 77 4.33 -6.82 1.13
N LEU A 78 3.51 -5.89 0.65
CA LEU A 78 3.44 -4.55 1.23
C LEU A 78 3.18 -4.66 2.73
N ASP A 79 3.91 -3.94 3.54
CA ASP A 79 3.69 -3.87 4.98
C ASP A 79 3.85 -2.44 5.52
N TYR A 80 3.24 -2.18 6.66
CA TYR A 80 3.26 -0.89 7.35
C TYR A 80 3.93 -0.98 8.72
N ASN A 81 4.24 -2.19 9.19
CA ASN A 81 4.95 -2.41 10.44
C ASN A 81 6.46 -2.20 10.25
N GLU A 82 7.07 -1.42 11.13
CA GLU A 82 8.48 -1.03 11.03
C GLU A 82 9.43 -2.24 10.97
N GLN A 83 9.23 -3.21 11.86
CA GLN A 83 10.10 -4.38 11.91
C GLN A 83 9.97 -5.23 10.64
N ARG A 84 8.76 -5.44 10.13
CA ARG A 84 8.55 -6.20 8.90
C ARG A 84 9.09 -5.48 7.66
N ILE A 85 9.05 -4.15 7.65
CA ILE A 85 9.71 -3.37 6.60
C ILE A 85 11.21 -3.60 6.66
N ASP A 86 11.83 -3.52 7.85
CA ASP A 86 13.25 -3.79 8.03
C ASP A 86 13.64 -5.21 7.61
N ASP A 87 12.86 -6.21 8.02
CA ASP A 87 13.09 -7.61 7.65
C ASP A 87 13.04 -7.79 6.12
N SER A 88 12.09 -7.12 5.45
CA SER A 88 11.97 -7.12 4.00
C SER A 88 13.15 -6.43 3.31
N LEU A 89 13.60 -5.30 3.85
CA LEU A 89 14.78 -4.58 3.35
C LEU A 89 16.05 -5.40 3.56
N GLY A 90 16.21 -6.04 4.73
CA GLY A 90 17.30 -6.95 5.02
C GLY A 90 17.34 -8.13 4.04
N THR A 91 16.20 -8.76 3.77
CA THR A 91 16.07 -9.83 2.79
C THR A 91 16.47 -9.36 1.39
N LEU A 92 16.01 -8.17 0.97
CA LEU A 92 16.40 -7.60 -0.32
C LEU A 92 17.91 -7.33 -0.37
N ALA A 93 18.50 -6.76 0.66
CA ALA A 93 19.95 -6.50 0.73
C ALA A 93 20.74 -7.80 0.61
N GLU A 94 20.40 -8.82 1.36
CA GLU A 94 21.06 -10.12 1.33
C GLU A 94 20.98 -10.77 -0.06
N LEU A 95 19.79 -10.80 -0.65
CA LEU A 95 19.57 -11.48 -1.93
C LEU A 95 20.15 -10.74 -3.12
N THR A 96 20.17 -9.41 -3.08
CA THR A 96 20.63 -8.56 -4.19
C THR A 96 22.13 -8.24 -4.09
N GLY A 97 22.72 -8.41 -2.91
CA GLY A 97 24.09 -7.96 -2.63
C GLY A 97 24.20 -6.44 -2.49
N ILE A 98 23.09 -5.71 -2.44
CA ILE A 98 23.08 -4.28 -2.11
C ILE A 98 23.41 -4.16 -0.63
N PRO A 99 24.36 -3.33 -0.21
CA PRO A 99 24.65 -3.14 1.20
C PRO A 99 23.40 -2.69 1.96
N LEU A 100 23.18 -3.27 3.13
CA LEU A 100 22.11 -2.80 4.02
C LEU A 100 22.42 -1.36 4.41
N TRP A 101 21.44 -0.48 4.22
CA TRP A 101 21.58 0.94 4.53
C TRP A 101 20.84 1.27 5.84
N ASP A 102 21.30 2.32 6.49
CA ASP A 102 20.64 2.81 7.71
C ASP A 102 19.29 3.45 7.38
N THR A 103 18.23 2.91 7.94
CA THR A 103 16.85 3.38 7.77
C THR A 103 16.37 4.25 8.95
N THR A 104 17.25 4.61 9.88
CA THR A 104 16.87 5.32 11.13
C THR A 104 16.20 6.67 10.83
N ALA A 105 16.74 7.42 9.88
CA ALA A 105 16.19 8.72 9.49
C ALA A 105 14.80 8.58 8.86
N GLU A 106 14.62 7.62 7.96
CA GLU A 106 13.34 7.32 7.29
C GLU A 106 12.28 6.87 8.29
N LYS A 107 12.63 5.99 9.24
CA LYS A 107 11.73 5.56 10.31
C LYS A 107 11.29 6.74 11.19
N SER A 108 12.23 7.58 11.58
CA SER A 108 11.94 8.78 12.37
C SER A 108 11.00 9.72 11.62
N ALA A 109 11.27 9.97 10.34
CA ALA A 109 10.43 10.79 9.48
C ALA A 109 9.01 10.20 9.29
N ALA A 110 8.90 8.87 9.14
CA ALA A 110 7.60 8.20 9.06
C ALA A 110 6.79 8.33 10.37
N ARG A 111 7.43 8.17 11.52
CA ARG A 111 6.78 8.37 12.83
C ARG A 111 6.30 9.81 13.01
N THR A 112 7.12 10.77 12.64
CA THR A 112 6.76 12.21 12.70
C THR A 112 5.57 12.50 11.78
N ALA A 113 5.56 11.98 10.55
CA ALA A 113 4.46 12.17 9.62
C ALA A 113 3.15 11.52 10.11
N LEU A 114 3.21 10.35 10.76
CA LEU A 114 2.05 9.71 11.37
C LEU A 114 1.48 10.52 12.54
N ALA A 115 2.34 11.12 13.36
CA ALA A 115 1.89 12.04 14.41
C ALA A 115 1.20 13.28 13.82
N GLN A 116 1.77 13.87 12.76
CA GLN A 116 1.15 14.98 12.04
C GLN A 116 -0.20 14.59 11.41
N ALA A 117 -0.34 13.35 10.93
CA ALA A 117 -1.62 12.85 10.42
C ALA A 117 -2.64 12.69 11.55
N ALA A 118 -2.24 12.18 12.71
CA ALA A 118 -3.11 12.08 13.88
C ALA A 118 -3.61 13.47 14.33
N ASP A 119 -2.73 14.46 14.38
CA ASP A 119 -3.08 15.86 14.71
C ASP A 119 -4.05 16.45 13.66
N ALA A 120 -3.79 16.23 12.36
CA ALA A 120 -4.65 16.73 11.27
C ALA A 120 -6.04 16.08 11.29
N LEU A 121 -6.14 14.82 11.68
CA LEU A 121 -7.42 14.13 11.86
C LEU A 121 -8.25 14.70 13.01
N ALA A 122 -7.63 15.31 14.02
CA ALA A 122 -8.31 15.94 15.15
C ALA A 122 -9.34 15.01 15.84
N GLY A 123 -9.00 13.72 15.97
CA GLY A 123 -9.87 12.69 16.55
C GLY A 123 -10.93 12.11 15.61
N ARG A 124 -11.06 12.60 14.38
CA ARG A 124 -11.95 12.01 13.37
C ARG A 124 -11.54 10.56 13.10
N PRO A 125 -12.50 9.62 13.02
CA PRO A 125 -12.20 8.24 12.70
C PRO A 125 -11.77 8.08 11.24
N VAL A 126 -11.08 6.96 11.00
CA VAL A 126 -10.66 6.55 9.66
C VAL A 126 -11.37 5.25 9.29
N ALA A 127 -11.93 5.20 8.08
CA ALA A 127 -12.41 3.98 7.43
C ALA A 127 -11.46 3.58 6.31
N ILE A 128 -11.18 2.27 6.17
CA ILE A 128 -10.24 1.75 5.18
C ILE A 128 -10.92 0.71 4.31
N CYS A 129 -10.64 0.67 3.01
CA CYS A 129 -11.11 -0.41 2.15
C CYS A 129 -9.97 -1.19 1.49
N GLN A 130 -10.25 -2.45 1.15
CA GLN A 130 -9.26 -3.34 0.54
C GLN A 130 -8.83 -2.93 -0.88
N THR A 131 -9.60 -2.08 -1.57
CA THR A 131 -9.16 -1.53 -2.86
C THR A 131 -8.08 -0.47 -2.71
N ALA A 132 -7.96 0.13 -1.52
CA ALA A 132 -6.89 1.07 -1.21
C ALA A 132 -5.55 0.35 -1.01
N THR A 133 -5.56 -0.81 -0.39
CA THR A 133 -4.35 -1.59 -0.14
C THR A 133 -4.68 -3.09 -0.04
N THR A 134 -3.77 -3.93 -0.49
CA THR A 134 -3.88 -5.39 -0.32
C THR A 134 -3.71 -5.85 1.14
N ARG A 135 -3.27 -4.96 2.04
CA ARG A 135 -3.05 -5.21 3.47
C ARG A 135 -3.81 -4.23 4.37
N PRO A 136 -5.17 -4.17 4.28
CA PRO A 136 -5.96 -3.21 5.06
C PRO A 136 -5.84 -3.42 6.58
N VAL A 137 -5.69 -4.66 7.04
CA VAL A 137 -5.51 -4.98 8.47
C VAL A 137 -4.16 -4.49 8.99
N ALA A 138 -3.09 -4.68 8.21
CA ALA A 138 -1.76 -4.20 8.56
C ALA A 138 -1.72 -2.66 8.60
N LEU A 139 -2.39 -1.99 7.65
CA LEU A 139 -2.54 -0.54 7.65
C LEU A 139 -3.32 -0.06 8.88
N ALA A 140 -4.47 -0.67 9.16
CA ALA A 140 -5.28 -0.34 10.33
C ALA A 140 -4.48 -0.47 11.64
N ARG A 141 -3.72 -1.58 11.77
CA ARG A 141 -2.82 -1.76 12.92
C ARG A 141 -1.82 -0.61 13.04
N ARG A 142 -1.16 -0.24 11.94
CA ARG A 142 -0.18 0.86 11.96
C ARG A 142 -0.79 2.17 12.40
N LEU A 143 -1.98 2.49 11.88
CA LEU A 143 -2.70 3.72 12.25
C LEU A 143 -3.10 3.71 13.73
N VAL A 144 -3.68 2.60 14.22
CA VAL A 144 -4.06 2.45 15.64
C VAL A 144 -2.84 2.55 16.56
N GLU A 145 -1.72 1.93 16.22
CA GLU A 145 -0.46 2.03 16.96
C GLU A 145 0.14 3.45 16.96
N SER A 146 -0.28 4.28 16.00
CA SER A 146 0.10 5.70 15.91
C SER A 146 -0.94 6.66 16.52
N GLY A 147 -1.91 6.14 17.29
CA GLY A 147 -2.93 6.95 17.96
C GLY A 147 -4.10 7.39 17.06
N ILE A 148 -4.18 6.90 15.83
CA ILE A 148 -5.27 7.21 14.90
C ILE A 148 -6.41 6.23 15.11
N ARG A 149 -7.63 6.74 15.30
CA ARG A 149 -8.83 5.95 15.50
C ARG A 149 -9.32 5.36 14.18
N VAL A 150 -9.25 4.05 14.01
CA VAL A 150 -9.86 3.31 12.90
C VAL A 150 -11.17 2.70 13.37
N THR A 151 -12.26 2.85 12.62
CA THR A 151 -13.59 2.35 12.98
C THR A 151 -14.11 1.29 12.05
N ASP A 152 -13.78 1.35 10.75
CA ASP A 152 -14.37 0.50 9.73
C ASP A 152 -13.33 -0.05 8.76
N LEU A 153 -13.43 -1.34 8.48
CA LEU A 153 -12.66 -2.03 7.45
C LEU A 153 -13.61 -2.67 6.42
N TYR A 154 -13.60 -2.15 5.21
CA TYR A 154 -14.35 -2.71 4.08
C TYR A 154 -13.47 -3.70 3.33
N CYS A 155 -13.55 -4.99 3.67
CA CYS A 155 -12.70 -6.02 3.08
C CYS A 155 -13.41 -7.38 3.00
N ASP A 156 -13.13 -8.11 1.92
CA ASP A 156 -13.78 -9.37 1.55
C ASP A 156 -12.92 -10.59 1.88
N SER A 157 -11.63 -10.38 2.08
CA SER A 157 -10.68 -11.46 2.37
C SER A 157 -9.48 -10.95 3.17
N PHE A 158 -8.84 -11.88 3.87
CA PHE A 158 -7.61 -11.65 4.63
C PHE A 158 -6.52 -12.58 4.14
N LEU A 159 -5.30 -12.10 4.13
CA LEU A 159 -4.13 -12.93 3.85
C LEU A 159 -3.71 -13.71 5.12
N PRO A 160 -3.09 -14.89 5.00
CA PRO A 160 -2.51 -15.58 6.15
C PRO A 160 -1.53 -14.68 6.95
N ALA A 161 -0.83 -13.79 6.27
CA ALA A 161 0.08 -12.81 6.87
C ALA A 161 -0.63 -11.76 7.77
N ASP A 162 -1.95 -11.57 7.62
CA ASP A 162 -2.74 -10.61 8.40
C ASP A 162 -3.14 -11.16 9.78
N LYS A 163 -2.97 -12.46 10.02
CA LYS A 163 -3.44 -13.12 11.27
C LYS A 163 -2.93 -12.41 12.52
N THR A 164 -1.63 -12.15 12.59
CA THR A 164 -1.02 -11.48 13.74
C THR A 164 -1.52 -10.04 13.89
N ASP A 165 -1.69 -9.31 12.78
CA ASP A 165 -2.20 -7.94 12.79
C ASP A 165 -3.65 -7.91 13.30
N PHE A 166 -4.46 -8.86 12.84
CA PHE A 166 -5.83 -9.01 13.29
C PHE A 166 -5.94 -9.32 14.79
N GLU A 167 -5.11 -10.23 15.31
CA GLU A 167 -5.07 -10.57 16.73
C GLU A 167 -4.68 -9.36 17.61
N ILE A 168 -3.75 -8.53 17.12
CA ILE A 168 -3.35 -7.30 17.80
C ILE A 168 -4.47 -6.27 17.78
N LEU A 169 -5.10 -6.04 16.62
CA LEU A 169 -6.23 -5.11 16.50
C LEU A 169 -7.39 -5.51 17.37
N ARG A 170 -7.74 -6.81 17.43
CA ARG A 170 -8.80 -7.31 18.31
C ARG A 170 -8.58 -6.96 19.79
N LYS A 171 -7.31 -6.84 20.21
CA LYS A 171 -6.97 -6.46 21.59
C LYS A 171 -6.91 -4.94 21.79
N LYS A 172 -6.33 -4.21 20.83
CA LYS A 172 -6.08 -2.76 20.96
C LYS A 172 -7.27 -1.89 20.54
N ALA A 173 -8.07 -2.36 19.59
CA ALA A 173 -9.20 -1.64 19.01
C ALA A 173 -10.37 -2.61 18.71
N PRO A 174 -10.96 -3.24 19.75
CA PRO A 174 -12.02 -4.26 19.58
C PRO A 174 -13.32 -3.72 18.95
N GLY A 175 -13.48 -2.41 18.88
CA GLY A 175 -14.62 -1.75 18.27
C GLY A 175 -14.54 -1.54 16.75
N ILE A 176 -13.48 -2.00 16.09
CA ILE A 176 -13.39 -1.94 14.64
C ILE A 176 -14.40 -2.90 14.02
N LEU A 177 -15.25 -2.38 13.13
CA LEU A 177 -16.21 -3.16 12.37
C LEU A 177 -15.58 -3.61 11.04
N VAL A 178 -15.83 -4.87 10.68
CA VAL A 178 -15.38 -5.43 9.39
C VAL A 178 -16.61 -5.68 8.52
N HIS A 179 -16.62 -5.05 7.35
CA HIS A 179 -17.73 -5.08 6.41
C HIS A 179 -17.31 -5.82 5.14
N PRO A 180 -17.90 -7.00 4.83
CA PRO A 180 -17.69 -7.62 3.52
C PRO A 180 -18.40 -6.80 2.45
N THR A 181 -17.73 -6.56 1.30
CA THR A 181 -18.27 -5.70 0.22
C THR A 181 -18.83 -6.48 -0.96
N THR A 182 -18.63 -7.80 -0.99
CA THR A 182 -19.10 -8.70 -2.06
C THR A 182 -20.38 -9.46 -1.74
N VAL A 183 -20.95 -9.24 -0.55
CA VAL A 183 -22.25 -9.83 -0.19
C VAL A 183 -23.39 -9.21 -1.01
N PRO A 184 -24.45 -9.98 -1.36
CA PRO A 184 -25.51 -9.51 -2.26
C PRO A 184 -26.17 -8.20 -1.80
N GLU A 185 -26.35 -8.00 -0.53
CA GLU A 185 -26.98 -6.82 0.08
C GLU A 185 -26.22 -5.52 -0.23
N MET A 186 -24.88 -5.61 -0.30
CA MET A 186 -24.02 -4.46 -0.59
C MET A 186 -24.15 -3.97 -2.04
N ARG A 187 -24.69 -4.78 -2.95
CA ARG A 187 -24.97 -4.37 -4.34
C ARG A 187 -26.10 -3.36 -4.44
N PHE A 188 -26.97 -3.34 -3.45
CA PHE A 188 -28.12 -2.43 -3.37
C PHE A 188 -27.89 -1.30 -2.35
N ALA A 189 -26.69 -1.29 -1.73
CA ALA A 189 -26.36 -0.20 -0.82
C ALA A 189 -26.30 1.12 -1.57
N THR A 190 -26.99 2.12 -1.06
CA THR A 190 -26.89 3.49 -1.49
C THR A 190 -25.72 4.18 -0.78
N PRO A 191 -25.13 5.25 -1.37
CA PRO A 191 -24.17 6.07 -0.64
C PRO A 191 -24.78 6.54 0.67
N ALA A 192 -24.01 6.51 1.75
CA ALA A 192 -24.43 7.13 2.99
C ALA A 192 -24.57 8.65 2.83
N GLU A 193 -25.32 9.29 3.72
CA GLU A 193 -25.35 10.75 3.79
C GLU A 193 -23.95 11.33 3.95
N LYS A 194 -23.71 12.49 3.32
CA LYS A 194 -22.40 13.14 3.33
C LYS A 194 -22.00 13.52 4.75
N ARG A 195 -20.77 13.18 5.10
CA ARG A 195 -20.18 13.37 6.43
C ARG A 195 -18.76 13.93 6.30
N ASP A 196 -18.46 14.94 7.11
CA ASP A 196 -17.14 15.55 7.23
C ASP A 196 -16.37 15.11 8.50
N ASP A 197 -17.06 14.37 9.38
CA ASP A 197 -16.54 13.89 10.66
C ASP A 197 -15.78 12.54 10.57
N ILE A 198 -15.60 12.00 9.36
CA ILE A 198 -14.86 10.76 9.08
C ILE A 198 -13.95 10.96 7.86
N VAL A 199 -12.80 10.30 7.86
CA VAL A 199 -11.87 10.29 6.72
C VAL A 199 -11.78 8.89 6.15
N ALA A 200 -11.94 8.77 4.83
CA ALA A 200 -11.84 7.48 4.16
C ALA A 200 -10.49 7.27 3.49
N ILE A 201 -9.96 6.06 3.56
CA ILE A 201 -8.85 5.58 2.76
C ILE A 201 -9.40 4.62 1.70
N GLY A 202 -9.49 5.11 0.46
CA GLY A 202 -10.01 4.42 -0.70
C GLY A 202 -11.50 4.64 -0.95
N GLN A 203 -11.89 4.41 -2.21
CA GLN A 203 -13.19 4.81 -2.76
C GLN A 203 -14.39 4.07 -2.13
N LYS A 204 -14.28 2.75 -1.89
CA LYS A 204 -15.37 2.00 -1.25
C LYS A 204 -15.62 2.49 0.18
N ALA A 205 -14.57 2.78 0.94
CA ALA A 205 -14.72 3.33 2.29
C ALA A 205 -15.45 4.67 2.24
N ALA A 206 -15.09 5.57 1.32
CA ALA A 206 -15.77 6.86 1.16
C ALA A 206 -17.25 6.69 0.76
N PHE A 207 -17.55 5.77 -0.17
CA PHE A 207 -18.91 5.51 -0.62
C PHE A 207 -19.82 5.02 0.53
N PHE A 208 -19.38 4.01 1.27
CA PHE A 208 -20.20 3.40 2.31
C PHE A 208 -20.30 4.23 3.60
N THR A 209 -19.32 5.09 3.87
CA THR A 209 -19.36 5.97 5.04
C THR A 209 -19.96 7.34 4.76
N GLY A 210 -20.07 7.75 3.49
CA GLY A 210 -20.45 9.11 3.10
C GLY A 210 -19.35 10.15 3.33
N ALA A 211 -18.12 9.72 3.60
CA ALA A 211 -17.01 10.64 3.88
C ALA A 211 -16.78 11.63 2.73
N THR A 212 -16.69 12.92 3.06
CA THR A 212 -16.28 13.98 2.12
C THR A 212 -14.77 14.15 2.08
N HIS A 213 -14.07 13.63 3.06
CA HIS A 213 -12.62 13.61 3.14
C HIS A 213 -12.10 12.23 2.74
N MET A 214 -11.31 12.14 1.67
CA MET A 214 -10.83 10.86 1.17
C MET A 214 -9.39 10.93 0.70
N LEU A 215 -8.56 10.01 1.21
CA LEU A 215 -7.32 9.64 0.56
C LEU A 215 -7.64 8.65 -0.57
N ASN A 216 -7.57 9.12 -1.82
CA ASN A 216 -7.80 8.28 -2.99
C ASN A 216 -6.57 7.40 -3.26
N MET A 217 -6.49 6.31 -2.54
CA MET A 217 -5.42 5.31 -2.62
C MET A 217 -5.96 4.05 -3.29
N ILE A 218 -5.18 3.48 -4.19
CA ILE A 218 -5.52 2.25 -4.92
C ILE A 218 -4.35 1.28 -4.83
N GLU A 219 -4.62 0.05 -4.43
CA GLU A 219 -3.68 -1.08 -4.38
C GLU A 219 -2.34 -0.76 -3.67
N GLY A 220 -2.35 0.06 -2.62
CA GLY A 220 -1.14 0.43 -1.86
C GLY A 220 -0.42 1.67 -2.38
N GLY A 221 -0.74 2.14 -3.57
CA GLY A 221 -0.02 3.24 -4.20
C GLY A 221 1.48 2.92 -4.40
N PRO A 222 2.30 3.91 -4.75
CA PRO A 222 3.76 3.75 -4.89
C PRO A 222 4.48 3.88 -3.53
N TRP A 223 3.86 3.45 -2.44
CA TRP A 223 4.30 3.75 -1.07
C TRP A 223 4.81 2.51 -0.34
N TRP A 224 5.97 2.04 -0.74
CA TRP A 224 6.63 0.90 -0.11
C TRP A 224 7.78 1.35 0.81
N GLY A 225 7.99 0.63 1.92
CA GLY A 225 9.04 0.93 2.89
C GLY A 225 8.71 2.07 3.87
N HIS A 226 9.69 2.54 4.62
CA HIS A 226 9.50 3.63 5.58
C HIS A 226 9.17 4.95 4.91
N GLY A 227 9.83 5.24 3.78
CA GLY A 227 9.52 6.40 2.93
C GLY A 227 8.08 6.36 2.42
N GLY A 228 7.59 5.17 2.07
CA GLY A 228 6.20 4.93 1.68
C GLY A 228 5.21 5.22 2.81
N VAL A 229 5.48 4.74 4.02
CA VAL A 229 4.66 5.04 5.21
C VAL A 229 4.62 6.54 5.49
N ARG A 230 5.76 7.23 5.37
CA ARG A 230 5.83 8.69 5.49
C ARG A 230 4.92 9.38 4.46
N SER A 231 5.02 9.00 3.20
CA SER A 231 4.24 9.61 2.10
C SER A 231 2.74 9.37 2.29
N LEU A 232 2.35 8.15 2.69
CA LEU A 232 0.97 7.82 3.03
C LEU A 232 0.46 8.70 4.18
N ALA A 233 1.23 8.86 5.24
CA ALA A 233 0.82 9.67 6.39
C ALA A 233 0.65 11.15 6.03
N LEU A 234 1.53 11.71 5.22
CA LEU A 234 1.41 13.09 4.73
C LEU A 234 0.18 13.26 3.82
N ALA A 235 -0.09 12.29 2.95
CA ALA A 235 -1.28 12.29 2.10
C ALA A 235 -2.56 12.15 2.92
N LEU A 236 -2.56 11.34 3.99
CA LEU A 236 -3.70 11.24 4.91
C LEU A 236 -3.94 12.56 5.66
N ALA A 237 -2.87 13.23 6.10
CA ALA A 237 -2.97 14.54 6.73
C ALA A 237 -3.54 15.61 5.77
N ALA A 238 -3.18 15.58 4.50
CA ALA A 238 -3.75 16.45 3.48
C ALA A 238 -5.24 16.14 3.24
N ALA A 239 -5.59 14.86 3.05
CA ALA A 239 -6.97 14.43 2.88
C ALA A 239 -7.86 14.80 4.07
N ALA A 240 -7.31 14.79 5.29
CA ALA A 240 -8.03 15.22 6.47
C ALA A 240 -8.37 16.73 6.47
N ARG A 241 -7.62 17.56 5.78
CA ARG A 241 -7.84 19.02 5.74
C ARG A 241 -8.78 19.46 4.61
N GLU A 242 -8.72 18.79 3.49
CA GLU A 242 -9.41 19.21 2.26
C GLU A 242 -10.45 18.19 1.84
N PRO A 243 -11.73 18.57 1.74
CA PRO A 243 -12.75 17.69 1.19
C PRO A 243 -12.56 17.54 -0.32
N VAL A 244 -13.03 16.42 -0.86
CA VAL A 244 -13.00 16.13 -2.29
C VAL A 244 -14.39 15.79 -2.81
N ASP A 245 -14.61 15.99 -4.11
CA ASP A 245 -15.83 15.52 -4.77
C ASP A 245 -15.78 14.00 -4.99
N VAL A 246 -16.15 13.27 -3.94
CA VAL A 246 -16.14 11.81 -3.91
C VAL A 246 -17.04 11.23 -5.01
N ASP A 247 -18.22 11.83 -5.24
CA ASP A 247 -19.16 11.33 -6.24
C ASP A 247 -18.57 11.42 -7.63
N ARG A 248 -17.90 12.52 -7.93
CA ARG A 248 -17.18 12.68 -9.20
C ARG A 248 -16.06 11.65 -9.35
N ILE A 249 -15.27 11.44 -8.29
CA ILE A 249 -14.16 10.47 -8.32
C ILE A 249 -14.67 9.04 -8.55
N ILE A 250 -15.79 8.65 -7.90
CA ILE A 250 -16.34 7.30 -8.01
C ILE A 250 -17.09 7.08 -9.33
N SER A 251 -17.84 8.09 -9.79
CA SER A 251 -18.71 7.95 -10.97
C SER A 251 -17.97 8.03 -12.30
N VAL A 252 -16.83 8.69 -12.37
CA VAL A 252 -16.04 8.83 -13.60
C VAL A 252 -15.02 7.71 -13.69
N LYS A 253 -15.24 6.79 -14.62
CA LYS A 253 -14.34 5.65 -14.86
C LYS A 253 -12.91 6.12 -15.17
N GLY A 254 -11.95 5.63 -14.39
CA GLY A 254 -10.54 5.99 -14.54
C GLY A 254 -10.13 7.30 -13.87
N TYR A 255 -11.07 8.11 -13.42
CA TYR A 255 -10.76 9.39 -12.78
C TYR A 255 -10.03 9.24 -11.42
N GLY A 256 -10.26 8.15 -10.72
CA GLY A 256 -9.64 7.88 -9.42
C GLY A 256 -8.17 7.52 -9.47
N CYS A 257 -7.60 7.30 -10.65
CA CYS A 257 -6.22 6.87 -10.82
C CYS A 257 -5.32 8.03 -11.24
N ASN A 258 -5.07 8.98 -10.35
CA ASN A 258 -4.07 10.04 -10.61
C ASN A 258 -2.62 9.53 -10.78
N GLY A 259 -2.42 8.26 -10.93
CA GLY A 259 -1.13 7.64 -11.17
C GLY A 259 -1.22 6.41 -12.08
N CYS A 260 -2.39 6.14 -12.64
CA CYS A 260 -2.61 5.02 -13.56
C CYS A 260 -2.83 5.47 -15.00
N CYS A 261 -2.56 6.72 -15.34
CA CYS A 261 -2.56 7.24 -16.70
C CYS A 261 -1.14 7.49 -17.15
#